data_26e4a0e6e1c01f872ba9d0c695ad3df1
#
_entry.id   26e4a0e6e1c01f872ba9d0c695ad3df1
#
_cell.length_a   1.000
_cell.length_b   1.000
_cell.length_c   1.000
_cell.angle_alpha   90.00
_cell.angle_beta   90.00
_cell.angle_gamma   90.00
#
_symmetry.space_group_name_H-M   'P 1'
#
loop_
_entity.id
_entity.type
_entity.pdbx_description
1 polymer ?
#
loop_
_entity_poly.entity_id
_entity_poly.type
_entity_poly.pdbx_seq_one_letter_code
_entity_poly.pdbx_strand_id
1 'polypeptide(L)'
;GCFAIVLEKIPAKLTQRVVEAVDIPIIGIGGGTADGQVLVIDDMLGKNKDFSPKFLRRYADLTTVMTDAIKRYVNDVKTGDFPNENECY
;
A
#
# COMPACT_ATOMS: atom_id res chain seq x y z
N GLY A 1 -5.12 24.67 -16.58
CA GLY A 1 -3.75 24.45 -17.03
C GLY A 1 -3.09 23.18 -16.54
N CYS A 2 -3.77 22.35 -15.72
CA CYS A 2 -3.18 21.08 -15.32
C CYS A 2 -3.33 20.01 -16.41
N PHE A 3 -2.41 19.06 -16.44
CA PHE A 3 -2.40 17.97 -17.43
C PHE A 3 -3.06 16.69 -16.89
N ALA A 4 -3.32 16.61 -15.59
CA ALA A 4 -4.02 15.52 -14.92
C ALA A 4 -4.57 16.01 -13.59
N ILE A 5 -5.54 15.31 -13.03
CA ILE A 5 -6.13 15.62 -11.73
C ILE A 5 -6.21 14.34 -10.89
N VAL A 6 -5.80 14.43 -9.63
CA VAL A 6 -6.02 13.35 -8.66
C VAL A 6 -7.25 13.70 -7.83
N LEU A 7 -8.21 12.77 -7.77
CA LEU A 7 -9.40 12.90 -6.95
C LEU A 7 -9.33 11.91 -5.78
N GLU A 8 -9.34 12.44 -4.57
CA GLU A 8 -9.21 11.63 -3.37
C GLU A 8 -10.50 11.59 -2.58
N LYS A 9 -10.96 10.38 -2.29
CA LYS A 9 -12.06 10.10 -1.36
C LYS A 9 -13.33 10.90 -1.64
N ILE A 10 -13.69 11.03 -2.91
CA ILE A 10 -14.94 11.68 -3.33
C ILE A 10 -15.98 10.63 -3.75
N PRO A 11 -17.29 10.96 -3.75
CA PRO A 11 -18.32 10.02 -4.19
C PRO A 11 -18.09 9.54 -5.62
N ALA A 12 -18.26 8.23 -5.87
CA ALA A 12 -18.02 7.62 -7.17
C ALA A 12 -18.81 8.28 -8.31
N LYS A 13 -20.04 8.68 -8.03
CA LYS A 13 -20.87 9.37 -9.03
C LYS A 13 -20.32 10.74 -9.41
N LEU A 14 -19.70 11.46 -8.47
CA LEU A 14 -19.05 12.73 -8.74
C LEU A 14 -17.79 12.52 -9.58
N THR A 15 -16.98 11.49 -9.24
CA THR A 15 -15.81 11.11 -10.05
C THR A 15 -16.21 10.89 -11.50
N GLN A 16 -17.27 10.12 -11.73
CA GLN A 16 -17.76 9.85 -13.08
C GLN A 16 -18.11 11.14 -13.84
N ARG A 17 -18.81 12.06 -13.18
CA ARG A 17 -19.15 13.35 -13.78
C ARG A 17 -17.92 14.18 -14.14
N VAL A 18 -16.89 14.13 -13.29
CA VAL A 18 -15.63 14.85 -13.59
C VAL A 18 -14.92 14.21 -14.78
N VAL A 19 -14.82 12.87 -14.83
CA VAL A 19 -14.23 12.15 -15.96
C VAL A 19 -14.91 12.53 -17.29
N GLU A 20 -16.22 12.62 -17.28
CA GLU A 20 -17.01 12.99 -18.48
C GLU A 20 -16.87 14.48 -18.86
N ALA A 21 -16.57 15.33 -17.89
CA ALA A 21 -16.55 16.79 -18.09
C ALA A 21 -15.20 17.34 -18.57
N VAL A 22 -14.12 16.58 -18.46
CA VAL A 22 -12.78 17.06 -18.83
C VAL A 22 -12.08 16.06 -19.74
N ASP A 23 -11.13 16.54 -20.53
CA ASP A 23 -10.37 15.72 -21.48
C ASP A 23 -9.04 15.23 -20.90
N ILE A 24 -8.63 15.74 -19.74
CA ILE A 24 -7.38 15.34 -19.10
C ILE A 24 -7.60 14.09 -18.24
N PRO A 25 -6.53 13.29 -18.01
CA PRO A 25 -6.63 12.11 -17.16
C PRO A 25 -7.04 12.42 -15.72
N ILE A 26 -7.94 11.62 -15.20
CA ILE A 26 -8.39 11.66 -13.80
C ILE A 26 -7.86 10.41 -13.09
N ILE A 27 -7.09 10.61 -12.04
CA ILE A 27 -6.53 9.54 -11.23
C ILE A 27 -7.28 9.50 -9.90
N GLY A 28 -7.85 8.34 -9.57
CA GLY A 28 -8.64 8.18 -8.36
C GLY A 28 -7.85 7.53 -7.22
N ILE A 29 -8.15 7.96 -6.02
CA ILE A 29 -7.81 7.25 -4.80
C ILE A 29 -9.01 7.32 -3.84
N GLY A 30 -9.71 6.21 -3.67
CA GLY A 30 -10.90 6.14 -2.83
C GLY A 30 -12.13 6.88 -3.36
N GLY A 31 -12.20 7.13 -4.66
CA GLY A 31 -13.28 7.87 -5.31
C GLY A 31 -14.02 7.10 -6.41
N GLY A 32 -13.89 5.78 -6.45
CA GLY A 32 -14.51 4.97 -7.50
C GLY A 32 -13.70 4.92 -8.79
N THR A 33 -14.34 4.47 -9.87
CA THR A 33 -13.68 4.28 -11.16
C THR A 33 -13.34 5.62 -11.83
N ALA A 34 -12.08 5.78 -12.24
CA ALA A 34 -11.58 6.92 -12.99
C ALA A 34 -10.72 6.41 -14.14
N ASP A 35 -9.97 7.30 -14.82
CA ASP A 35 -9.07 6.86 -15.90
C ASP A 35 -7.92 6.01 -15.37
N GLY A 36 -7.46 6.26 -14.15
CA GLY A 36 -6.46 5.47 -13.46
C GLY A 36 -6.65 5.51 -11.95
N GLN A 37 -5.87 4.73 -11.24
CA GLN A 37 -5.93 4.62 -9.77
C GLN A 37 -4.54 4.69 -9.17
N VAL A 38 -4.45 5.20 -7.95
CA VAL A 38 -3.24 5.12 -7.12
C VAL A 38 -3.60 4.62 -5.73
N LEU A 39 -2.66 3.96 -5.08
CA LEU A 39 -2.71 3.62 -3.67
C LEU A 39 -1.34 3.86 -3.05
N VAL A 40 -1.31 4.22 -1.77
CA VAL A 40 -0.07 4.29 -1.01
C VAL A 40 0.52 2.88 -0.93
N ILE A 41 1.77 2.72 -1.34
CA ILE A 41 2.40 1.40 -1.45
C ILE A 41 2.47 0.67 -0.10
N ASP A 42 2.74 1.37 0.98
CA ASP A 42 2.79 0.77 2.32
C ASP A 42 1.42 0.24 2.76
N ASP A 43 0.36 0.93 2.40
CA ASP A 43 -1.01 0.50 2.68
C ASP A 43 -1.40 -0.70 1.81
N MET A 44 -1.11 -0.61 0.51
CA MET A 44 -1.41 -1.66 -0.46
C MET A 44 -0.72 -2.98 -0.11
N LEU A 45 0.50 -2.92 0.41
CA LEU A 45 1.30 -4.09 0.76
C LEU A 45 1.10 -4.55 2.21
N GLY A 46 0.27 -3.88 2.99
CA GLY A 46 -0.04 -4.31 4.36
C GLY A 46 1.07 -4.04 5.37
N LYS A 47 1.89 -3.00 5.16
CA LYS A 47 2.91 -2.59 6.13
C LYS A 47 2.30 -1.85 7.33
N ASN A 48 1.11 -1.27 7.17
CA ASN A 48 0.38 -0.58 8.21
C ASN A 48 -1.00 -1.22 8.39
N LYS A 49 -1.17 -2.06 9.42
CA LYS A 49 -2.43 -2.73 9.70
C LYS A 49 -3.46 -1.83 10.39
N ASP A 50 -3.02 -0.76 11.02
CA ASP A 50 -3.89 0.13 11.78
C ASP A 50 -4.72 1.04 10.86
N PHE A 51 -4.26 1.27 9.62
CA PHE A 51 -4.97 2.05 8.63
C PHE A 51 -5.71 1.13 7.67
N SER A 52 -7.05 1.10 7.80
CA SER A 52 -7.89 0.20 7.00
C SER A 52 -9.18 0.90 6.54
N PRO A 53 -9.09 1.95 5.73
CA PRO A 53 -10.27 2.59 5.18
C PRO A 53 -10.99 1.69 4.18
N LYS A 54 -12.28 1.96 3.94
CA LYS A 54 -13.13 1.18 3.05
C LYS A 54 -12.54 1.05 1.62
N PHE A 55 -11.85 2.08 1.14
CA PHE A 55 -11.30 2.08 -0.22
C PHE A 55 -10.00 1.30 -0.37
N LEU A 56 -9.37 0.90 0.74
CA LEU A 56 -8.09 0.20 0.70
C LEU A 56 -8.32 -1.31 0.50
N ARG A 57 -7.74 -1.82 -0.57
CA ARG A 57 -7.57 -3.27 -0.77
C ARG A 57 -6.11 -3.61 -0.55
N ARG A 58 -5.84 -4.53 0.38
CA ARG A 58 -4.49 -5.03 0.60
C ARG A 58 -4.17 -6.16 -0.35
N TYR A 59 -3.03 -6.08 -1.01
CA TYR A 59 -2.55 -7.10 -1.94
C TYR A 59 -1.48 -7.99 -1.34
N ALA A 60 -0.98 -7.65 -0.15
CA ALA A 60 -0.04 -8.45 0.62
C ALA A 60 -0.21 -8.13 2.11
N ASP A 61 0.40 -8.96 2.96
CA ASP A 61 0.44 -8.77 4.42
C ASP A 61 1.90 -8.72 4.88
N LEU A 62 2.59 -7.64 4.53
CA LEU A 62 4.01 -7.48 4.87
C LEU A 62 4.23 -7.30 6.38
N THR A 63 3.25 -6.81 7.13
CA THR A 63 3.38 -6.72 8.59
C THR A 63 3.66 -8.11 9.20
N THR A 64 2.89 -9.12 8.79
CA THR A 64 3.09 -10.48 9.28
C THR A 64 4.43 -11.04 8.82
N VAL A 65 4.78 -10.89 7.54
CA VAL A 65 6.05 -11.39 6.98
C VAL A 65 7.25 -10.78 7.70
N MET A 66 7.26 -9.46 7.89
CA MET A 66 8.35 -8.76 8.56
C MET A 66 8.44 -9.11 10.05
N THR A 67 7.30 -9.17 10.73
CA THR A 67 7.25 -9.51 12.15
C THR A 67 7.77 -10.93 12.39
N ASP A 68 7.35 -11.89 11.59
CA ASP A 68 7.81 -13.28 11.71
C ASP A 68 9.30 -13.41 11.39
N ALA A 69 9.80 -12.69 10.41
CA ALA A 69 11.22 -12.65 10.07
C ALA A 69 12.06 -12.10 11.24
N ILE A 70 11.63 -10.99 11.82
CA ILE A 70 12.31 -10.36 12.97
C ILE A 70 12.28 -11.29 14.18
N LYS A 71 11.16 -11.95 14.46
CA LYS A 71 11.05 -12.92 15.56
C LYS A 71 12.03 -14.08 15.38
N ARG A 72 12.16 -14.61 14.17
CA ARG A 72 13.11 -15.69 13.88
C ARG A 72 14.55 -15.23 14.08
N TYR A 73 14.89 -14.03 13.60
CA TYR A 73 16.21 -13.45 13.82
C TYR A 73 16.53 -13.30 15.32
N VAL A 74 15.61 -12.74 16.09
CA VAL A 74 15.79 -12.59 17.55
C VAL A 74 16.00 -13.95 18.23
N ASN A 75 15.23 -14.96 17.83
CA ASN A 75 15.39 -16.32 18.38
C ASN A 75 16.76 -16.90 18.02
N ASP A 76 17.20 -16.77 16.77
CA ASP A 76 18.47 -17.29 16.30
C ASP A 76 19.65 -16.65 17.04
N VAL A 77 19.58 -15.35 17.30
CA VAL A 77 20.58 -14.64 18.11
C VAL A 77 20.60 -15.17 19.56
N LYS A 78 19.41 -15.32 20.17
CA LYS A 78 19.32 -15.81 21.57
C LYS A 78 19.77 -17.23 21.75
N THR A 79 19.56 -18.09 20.77
CA THR A 79 19.97 -19.50 20.81
C THR A 79 21.43 -19.71 20.38
N GLY A 80 22.09 -18.69 19.84
CA GLY A 80 23.44 -18.76 19.34
C GLY A 80 23.57 -19.38 17.94
N ASP A 81 22.47 -19.57 17.24
CA ASP A 81 22.47 -20.08 15.87
C ASP A 81 22.94 -19.04 14.86
N PHE A 82 22.69 -17.77 15.14
CA PHE A 82 23.17 -16.66 14.32
C PHE A 82 24.04 -15.69 15.15
N PRO A 83 25.26 -15.29 14.70
CA PRO A 83 25.95 -15.84 13.55
C PRO A 83 26.58 -17.20 13.88
N ASN A 84 26.58 -18.11 12.89
CA ASN A 84 27.31 -19.36 12.99
C ASN A 84 28.71 -19.23 12.35
N GLU A 85 29.50 -20.32 12.37
CA GLU A 85 30.87 -20.31 11.86
C GLU A 85 30.99 -19.86 10.38
N ASN A 86 29.99 -20.18 9.57
CA ASN A 86 30.00 -19.81 8.15
C ASN A 86 29.69 -18.32 7.92
N GLU A 87 29.18 -17.64 8.92
CA GLU A 87 28.78 -16.24 8.87
C GLU A 87 29.76 -15.33 9.62
N CYS A 88 30.83 -15.89 10.18
CA CYS A 88 31.89 -15.16 10.85
C CYS A 88 33.12 -14.97 9.94
N TYR A 89 33.83 -13.88 10.14
CA TYR A 89 35.08 -13.61 9.45
C TYR A 89 36.30 -14.14 10.19
#